data_91ea2497c35de686e9416809a11e8177
#
_entry.id   91ea2497c35de686e9416809a11e8177
#
_cell.length_a   1.000
_cell.length_b   1.000
_cell.length_c   1.000
_cell.angle_alpha   90.00
_cell.angle_beta   90.00
_cell.angle_gamma   90.00
#
_symmetry.space_group_name_H-M   'P 1'
#
loop_
_entity.id
_entity.type
_entity.pdbx_description
1 polymer ?
#
loop_
_entity_poly.entity_id
_entity_poly.type
_entity_poly.pdbx_seq_one_letter_code
_entity_poly.pdbx_strand_id
1 'polypeptide(L)'
;MRLVFEIITILIGIEHLGIMLVEMFASSDKQAKAFDMSESFTRQPAARVSMANQGIYNGMLGLLLIVSQFLFHGAPAILVGQLLLLFVAVVGLYGALAATKKIIWAQFVPALIGLLVSFLI
;
A
#
# COMPACT_ATOMS: atom_id res chain seq x y z
N MET A 1 -4.82 0.00 22.62
CA MET A 1 -5.19 -0.14 21.19
C MET A 1 -4.56 0.93 20.29
N ARG A 2 -4.41 2.18 20.77
CA ARG A 2 -3.82 3.26 19.96
C ARG A 2 -2.42 2.93 19.39
N LEU A 3 -1.48 2.48 20.24
CA LEU A 3 -0.13 2.10 19.79
C LEU A 3 -0.16 0.99 18.72
N VAL A 4 -1.07 0.02 18.85
CA VAL A 4 -1.24 -1.07 17.87
C VAL A 4 -1.70 -0.50 16.53
N PHE A 5 -2.66 0.42 16.53
CA PHE A 5 -3.13 1.12 15.34
C PHE A 5 -2.00 1.90 14.65
N GLU A 6 -1.24 2.68 15.41
CA GLU A 6 -0.10 3.45 14.91
C GLU A 6 0.96 2.53 14.27
N ILE A 7 1.32 1.43 14.93
CA ILE A 7 2.28 0.44 14.40
C ILE A 7 1.77 -0.17 13.10
N ILE A 8 0.52 -0.64 13.05
CA ILE A 8 -0.06 -1.23 11.84
C ILE A 8 -0.03 -0.22 10.69
N THR A 9 -0.45 1.02 10.94
CA THR A 9 -0.49 2.08 9.93
C THR A 9 0.91 2.39 9.38
N ILE A 10 1.92 2.46 10.25
CA ILE A 10 3.32 2.66 9.85
C ILE A 10 3.85 1.47 9.05
N LEU A 11 3.57 0.24 9.46
CA LEU A 11 4.02 -0.96 8.74
C LEU A 11 3.43 -1.03 7.33
N ILE A 12 2.14 -0.70 7.17
CA ILE A 12 1.50 -0.61 5.86
C ILE A 12 2.16 0.50 5.02
N GLY A 13 2.52 1.61 5.65
CA GLY A 13 3.25 2.68 4.98
C GLY A 13 4.63 2.24 4.46
N ILE A 14 5.39 1.50 5.28
CA ILE A 14 6.69 0.93 4.89
C ILE A 14 6.52 -0.07 3.74
N GLU A 15 5.49 -0.90 3.78
CA GLU A 15 5.18 -1.84 2.69
C GLU A 15 4.95 -1.09 1.37
N HIS A 16 4.16 -0.02 1.37
CA HIS A 16 3.90 0.79 0.18
C HIS A 16 5.15 1.48 -0.37
N LEU A 17 6.08 1.90 0.50
CA LEU A 17 7.40 2.36 0.06
C LEU A 17 8.19 1.23 -0.60
N GLY A 18 8.12 0.01 -0.09
CA GLY A 18 8.72 -1.17 -0.71
C GLY A 18 8.13 -1.48 -2.09
N ILE A 19 6.80 -1.41 -2.22
CA ILE A 19 6.10 -1.57 -3.51
C ILE A 19 6.56 -0.51 -4.51
N MET A 20 6.66 0.76 -4.09
CA MET A 20 7.22 1.83 -4.92
C MET A 20 8.60 1.48 -5.48
N LEU A 21 9.50 0.97 -4.63
CA LEU A 21 10.85 0.60 -5.06
C LEU A 21 10.83 -0.50 -6.13
N VAL A 22 9.96 -1.49 -5.98
CA VAL A 22 9.81 -2.56 -6.98
C VAL A 22 9.21 -2.02 -8.28
N GLU A 23 8.16 -1.23 -8.20
CA GLU A 23 7.46 -0.68 -9.37
C GLU A 23 8.31 0.30 -10.17
N MET A 24 9.17 1.09 -9.51
CA MET A 24 9.98 2.11 -10.16
C MET A 24 11.35 1.60 -10.61
N PHE A 25 11.98 0.72 -9.84
CA PHE A 25 13.42 0.44 -9.99
C PHE A 25 13.77 -1.03 -10.20
N ALA A 26 12.87 -1.98 -9.94
CA ALA A 26 13.18 -3.39 -10.15
C ALA A 26 13.28 -3.74 -11.64
N SER A 27 14.02 -4.82 -11.93
CA SER A 27 14.11 -5.38 -13.27
C SER A 27 12.77 -5.97 -13.72
N SER A 28 12.57 -6.11 -15.04
CA SER A 28 11.33 -6.61 -15.63
C SER A 28 10.93 -8.00 -15.16
N ASP A 29 11.90 -8.89 -14.97
CA ASP A 29 11.68 -10.24 -14.44
C ASP A 29 11.22 -10.23 -12.97
N LYS A 30 11.79 -9.37 -12.13
CA LYS A 30 11.37 -9.20 -10.74
C LYS A 30 9.96 -8.60 -10.64
N GLN A 31 9.64 -7.61 -11.46
CA GLN A 31 8.31 -7.02 -11.53
C GLN A 31 7.27 -8.06 -11.98
N ALA A 32 7.60 -8.86 -13.00
CA ALA A 32 6.73 -9.93 -13.47
C ALA A 32 6.39 -10.93 -12.36
N LYS A 33 7.39 -11.36 -11.59
CA LYS A 33 7.18 -12.26 -10.43
C LYS A 33 6.38 -11.61 -9.31
N ALA A 34 6.68 -10.36 -8.98
CA ALA A 34 6.03 -9.67 -7.86
C ALA A 34 4.53 -9.46 -8.10
N PHE A 35 4.15 -9.16 -9.36
CA PHE A 35 2.78 -8.77 -9.71
C PHE A 35 2.04 -9.80 -10.57
N ASP A 36 2.56 -11.01 -10.70
CA ASP A 36 1.97 -12.09 -11.51
C ASP A 36 1.69 -11.66 -12.96
N MET A 37 2.62 -10.94 -13.56
CA MET A 37 2.57 -10.49 -14.94
C MET A 37 3.52 -11.29 -15.83
N SER A 38 3.28 -11.29 -17.14
CA SER A 38 4.26 -11.84 -18.10
C SER A 38 5.48 -10.93 -18.19
N GLU A 39 6.67 -11.53 -18.32
CA GLU A 39 7.90 -10.75 -18.49
C GLU A 39 7.92 -10.00 -19.84
N SER A 40 7.29 -10.57 -20.87
CA SER A 40 7.11 -9.89 -22.16
C SER A 40 6.31 -8.59 -22.03
N PHE A 41 5.34 -8.52 -21.12
CA PHE A 41 4.60 -7.30 -20.82
C PHE A 41 5.45 -6.31 -20.01
N THR A 42 6.09 -6.76 -18.94
CA THR A 42 6.87 -5.87 -18.05
C THR A 42 8.11 -5.28 -18.73
N ARG A 43 8.58 -5.88 -19.83
CA ARG A 43 9.67 -5.34 -20.65
C ARG A 43 9.25 -4.19 -21.57
N GLN A 44 7.96 -4.06 -21.87
CA GLN A 44 7.48 -3.01 -22.77
C GLN A 44 7.72 -1.62 -22.16
N PRO A 45 8.23 -0.65 -22.95
CA PRO A 45 8.48 0.71 -22.45
C PRO A 45 7.24 1.36 -21.82
N ALA A 46 6.07 1.19 -22.42
CA ALA A 46 4.80 1.72 -21.90
C ALA A 46 4.42 1.09 -20.55
N ALA A 47 4.62 -0.22 -20.38
CA ALA A 47 4.37 -0.90 -19.12
C ALA A 47 5.30 -0.40 -18.02
N ARG A 48 6.58 -0.22 -18.32
CA ARG A 48 7.57 0.31 -17.37
C ARG A 48 7.24 1.73 -16.91
N VAL A 49 6.85 2.59 -17.83
CA VAL A 49 6.42 3.97 -17.49
C VAL A 49 5.16 3.95 -16.62
N SER A 50 4.18 3.14 -16.96
CA SER A 50 2.94 3.01 -16.18
C SER A 50 3.20 2.46 -14.78
N MET A 51 4.05 1.45 -14.65
CA MET A 51 4.43 0.89 -13.35
C MET A 51 5.20 1.91 -12.50
N ALA A 52 6.14 2.65 -13.07
CA ALA A 52 6.85 3.69 -12.36
C ALA A 52 5.93 4.81 -11.88
N ASN A 53 4.95 5.20 -12.70
CA ASN A 53 3.93 6.17 -12.31
C ASN A 53 3.04 5.65 -11.18
N GLN A 54 2.64 4.39 -11.22
CA GLN A 54 1.92 3.76 -10.11
C GLN A 54 2.79 3.67 -8.86
N GLY A 55 4.07 3.40 -9.01
CA GLY A 55 5.03 3.34 -7.92
C GLY A 55 5.12 4.65 -7.13
N ILE A 56 5.14 5.80 -7.80
CA ILE A 56 5.17 7.09 -7.09
C ILE A 56 3.89 7.34 -6.28
N TYR A 57 2.71 6.91 -6.79
CA TYR A 57 1.46 6.98 -6.03
C TYR A 57 1.52 6.09 -4.78
N ASN A 58 2.03 4.85 -4.92
CA ASN A 58 2.23 3.95 -3.77
C ASN A 58 3.22 4.54 -2.76
N GLY A 59 4.32 5.11 -3.22
CA GLY A 59 5.30 5.75 -2.36
C GLY A 59 4.75 6.94 -1.59
N MET A 60 4.00 7.81 -2.25
CA MET A 60 3.36 8.96 -1.59
C MET A 60 2.30 8.53 -0.60
N LEU A 61 1.50 7.51 -0.92
CA LEU A 61 0.55 6.92 0.02
C LEU A 61 1.26 6.35 1.25
N GLY A 62 2.35 5.60 1.04
CA GLY A 62 3.18 5.07 2.13
C GLY A 62 3.75 6.17 3.02
N LEU A 63 4.24 7.25 2.41
CA LEU A 63 4.73 8.42 3.15
C LEU A 63 3.62 9.08 3.97
N LEU A 64 2.43 9.26 3.41
CA LEU A 64 1.29 9.84 4.11
C LEU A 64 0.83 8.97 5.28
N LEU A 65 0.79 7.64 5.13
CA LEU A 65 0.49 6.70 6.21
C LEU A 65 1.44 6.88 7.39
N ILE A 66 2.74 7.00 7.11
CA ILE A 66 3.77 7.15 8.16
C ILE A 66 3.71 8.53 8.77
N VAL A 67 3.81 9.59 7.96
CA VAL A 67 3.95 10.97 8.42
C VAL A 67 2.71 11.43 9.19
N SER A 68 1.51 10.98 8.79
CA SER A 68 0.27 11.33 9.48
C SER A 68 0.27 10.90 10.95
N GLN A 69 0.96 9.80 11.31
CA GLN A 69 1.03 9.33 12.70
C GLN A 69 1.89 10.25 13.60
N PHE A 70 2.76 11.06 13.00
CA PHE A 70 3.62 12.00 13.73
C PHE A 70 3.10 13.44 13.69
N LEU A 71 2.39 13.82 12.61
CA LEU A 71 1.86 15.18 12.45
C LEU A 71 0.56 15.41 13.20
N PHE A 72 -0.29 14.40 13.31
CA PHE A 72 -1.58 14.53 13.97
C PHE A 72 -1.60 13.83 15.31
N HIS A 73 -2.36 14.38 16.26
CA HIS A 73 -2.52 13.83 17.60
C HIS A 73 -4.00 13.76 17.99
N GLY A 74 -4.34 12.84 18.90
CA GLY A 74 -5.73 12.68 19.37
C GLY A 74 -6.67 12.16 18.27
N ALA A 75 -7.91 12.64 18.27
CA ALA A 75 -8.95 12.21 17.34
C ALA A 75 -8.61 12.47 15.87
N PRO A 76 -7.98 13.60 15.47
CA PRO A 76 -7.56 13.80 14.09
C PRO A 76 -6.58 12.74 13.57
N ALA A 77 -5.65 12.26 14.39
CA ALA A 77 -4.72 11.20 13.98
C ALA A 77 -5.46 9.91 13.64
N ILE A 78 -6.45 9.54 14.46
CA ILE A 78 -7.26 8.34 14.22
C ILE A 78 -8.08 8.50 12.94
N LEU A 79 -8.74 9.62 12.76
CA LEU A 79 -9.58 9.87 11.59
C LEU A 79 -8.77 9.84 10.28
N VAL A 80 -7.63 10.52 10.24
CA VAL A 80 -6.75 10.52 9.05
C VAL A 80 -6.24 9.10 8.78
N GLY A 81 -5.80 8.39 9.81
CA GLY A 81 -5.38 6.99 9.66
C GLY A 81 -6.50 6.09 9.15
N GLN A 82 -7.73 6.23 9.65
CA GLN A 82 -8.90 5.49 9.18
C GLN A 82 -9.17 5.75 7.68
N LEU A 83 -9.13 7.02 7.25
CA LEU A 83 -9.34 7.36 5.83
C LEU A 83 -8.27 6.77 4.92
N LEU A 84 -7.01 6.83 5.33
CA LEU A 84 -5.91 6.25 4.57
C LEU A 84 -5.98 4.71 4.53
N LEU A 85 -6.30 4.06 5.66
CA LEU A 85 -6.47 2.61 5.71
C LEU A 85 -7.70 2.14 4.93
N LEU A 86 -8.80 2.89 4.94
CA LEU A 86 -9.95 2.62 4.10
C LEU A 86 -9.59 2.69 2.62
N PHE A 87 -8.80 3.69 2.22
CA PHE A 87 -8.29 3.80 0.86
C PHE A 87 -7.48 2.54 0.48
N VAL A 88 -6.53 2.13 1.33
CA VAL A 88 -5.71 0.92 1.08
C VAL A 88 -6.60 -0.33 1.01
N ALA A 89 -7.58 -0.48 1.90
CA ALA A 89 -8.47 -1.63 1.91
C ALA A 89 -9.29 -1.73 0.61
N VAL A 90 -9.87 -0.63 0.16
CA VAL A 90 -10.67 -0.60 -1.08
C VAL A 90 -9.81 -0.87 -2.31
N VAL A 91 -8.68 -0.20 -2.43
CA VAL A 91 -7.75 -0.39 -3.55
C VAL A 91 -7.13 -1.79 -3.52
N GLY A 92 -6.77 -2.28 -2.34
CA GLY A 92 -6.24 -3.64 -2.15
C GLY A 92 -7.26 -4.73 -2.50
N LEU A 93 -8.53 -4.55 -2.14
CA LEU A 93 -9.60 -5.48 -2.55
C LEU A 93 -9.77 -5.50 -4.07
N TYR A 94 -9.82 -4.32 -4.70
CA TYR A 94 -9.91 -4.24 -6.15
C TYR A 94 -8.71 -4.90 -6.84
N GLY A 95 -7.49 -4.60 -6.37
CA GLY A 95 -6.26 -5.19 -6.92
C GLY A 95 -6.21 -6.71 -6.77
N ALA A 96 -6.73 -7.23 -5.65
CA ALA A 96 -6.83 -8.68 -5.42
C ALA A 96 -7.79 -9.37 -6.39
N LEU A 97 -8.86 -8.70 -6.80
CA LEU A 97 -9.84 -9.21 -7.76
C LEU A 97 -9.38 -9.05 -9.20
N ALA A 98 -8.71 -7.94 -9.52
CA ALA A 98 -8.39 -7.55 -10.89
C ALA A 98 -6.96 -7.90 -11.32
N ALA A 99 -5.99 -7.94 -10.40
CA ALA A 99 -4.57 -8.11 -10.71
C ALA A 99 -4.00 -9.43 -10.13
N THR A 100 -3.74 -9.49 -8.83
CA THR A 100 -3.18 -10.67 -8.18
C THR A 100 -3.73 -10.90 -6.78
N LYS A 101 -4.03 -12.15 -6.45
CA LYS A 101 -4.52 -12.54 -5.12
C LYS A 101 -3.52 -12.29 -3.99
N LYS A 102 -2.24 -12.11 -4.29
CA LYS A 102 -1.20 -11.73 -3.30
C LYS A 102 -1.56 -10.46 -2.57
N ILE A 103 -2.25 -9.52 -3.22
CA ILE A 103 -2.68 -8.23 -2.67
C ILE A 103 -3.67 -8.40 -1.50
N ILE A 104 -4.44 -9.49 -1.46
CA ILE A 104 -5.32 -9.75 -0.30
C ILE A 104 -4.51 -9.73 1.00
N TRP A 105 -3.43 -10.47 1.04
CA TRP A 105 -2.61 -10.63 2.24
C TRP A 105 -1.65 -9.48 2.47
N ALA A 106 -1.17 -8.88 1.40
CA ALA A 106 -0.23 -7.77 1.49
C ALA A 106 -0.93 -6.46 1.90
N GLN A 107 -2.06 -6.12 1.32
CA GLN A 107 -2.68 -4.80 1.49
C GLN A 107 -4.06 -4.87 2.15
N PHE A 108 -4.98 -5.66 1.62
CA PHE A 108 -6.37 -5.66 2.09
C PHE A 108 -6.51 -6.10 3.55
N VAL A 109 -5.97 -7.27 3.89
CA VAL A 109 -6.11 -7.83 5.25
C VAL A 109 -5.43 -6.94 6.30
N PRO A 110 -4.18 -6.49 6.14
CA PRO A 110 -3.56 -5.58 7.10
C PRO A 110 -4.33 -4.27 7.28
N ALA A 111 -4.80 -3.67 6.19
CA ALA A 111 -5.58 -2.44 6.24
C ALA A 111 -6.92 -2.63 6.96
N LEU A 112 -7.60 -3.76 6.70
CA LEU A 112 -8.85 -4.11 7.38
C LEU A 112 -8.62 -4.30 8.90
N ILE A 113 -7.55 -4.99 9.28
CA ILE A 113 -7.19 -5.16 10.70
C ILE A 113 -6.93 -3.80 11.35
N GLY A 114 -6.17 -2.92 10.71
CA GLY A 114 -5.91 -1.57 11.20
C GLY A 114 -7.19 -0.76 11.39
N LEU A 115 -8.13 -0.84 10.42
CA LEU A 115 -9.44 -0.21 10.53
C LEU A 115 -10.24 -0.75 11.72
N LEU A 116 -10.32 -2.07 11.89
CA LEU A 116 -11.05 -2.68 13.01
C LEU A 116 -10.45 -2.28 14.35
N VAL A 117 -9.12 -2.27 14.48
CA VAL A 117 -8.42 -1.81 15.69
C VAL A 117 -8.74 -0.36 16.01
N SER A 118 -8.91 0.50 15.00
CA SER A 118 -9.20 1.92 15.21
C SER A 118 -10.54 2.17 15.93
N PHE A 119 -11.51 1.27 15.78
CA PHE A 119 -12.80 1.38 16.46
C PHE A 119 -12.76 0.90 17.93
N LEU A 120 -11.63 0.36 18.38
CA LEU A 120 -11.40 -0.05 19.76
C LEU A 120 -10.61 1.01 20.56
N ILE A 121 -10.34 2.16 19.96
CA ILE A 121 -9.66 3.30 20.59
C ILE A 121 -10.69 4.26 21.17
#